data_a4721ec34ac2d8e65a909c661014c22c
#
_entry.id   a4721ec34ac2d8e65a909c661014c22c
#
_cell.length_a   1.000
_cell.length_b   1.000
_cell.length_c   1.000
_cell.angle_alpha   90.00
_cell.angle_beta   90.00
_cell.angle_gamma   90.00
#
_symmetry.space_group_name_H-M   'P 1'
#
loop_
_entity.id
_entity.type
_entity.pdbx_description
1 polymer ?
#
loop_
_entity_poly.entity_id
_entity_poly.type
_entity_poly.pdbx_seq_one_letter_code
_entity_poly.pdbx_strand_id
1 'polypeptide(L)'
;MLICYLQMLDTPEEKIRFEEIYLKYCGLMYHAANAVLHNRQDAEDAVHNAFLRIIKHIRRLQNAPPQDLAPLAAVIARNEAISLHRKRRAEVPLEAWDGVDETSEAITDYHALIESFTRLPQTYRAVMEMKLLLGYSDGEIAGKLGLSKTAVSTRISRGRQFLRDIVEQEGFLNM
;
A
#
# COMPACT_ATOMS: atom_id res chain seq x y z
N MET A 1 16.69 3.15 13.35
CA MET A 1 15.24 2.84 13.22
C MET A 1 14.94 1.34 13.19
N LEU A 2 15.64 0.51 12.40
CA LEU A 2 15.38 -0.94 12.32
C LEU A 2 15.40 -1.62 13.70
N ILE A 3 16.38 -1.35 14.54
CA ILE A 3 16.51 -1.95 15.89
C ILE A 3 15.26 -1.72 16.75
N CYS A 4 14.66 -0.52 16.68
CA CYS A 4 13.45 -0.22 17.44
C CYS A 4 12.26 -1.07 16.98
N TYR A 5 12.13 -1.32 15.67
CA TYR A 5 11.08 -2.19 15.14
C TYR A 5 11.27 -3.65 15.58
N LEU A 6 12.52 -4.14 15.55
CA LEU A 6 12.83 -5.52 15.96
C LEU A 6 12.54 -5.79 17.44
N GLN A 7 12.59 -4.76 18.30
CA GLN A 7 12.21 -4.86 19.71
C GLN A 7 10.70 -5.00 19.93
N MET A 8 9.88 -4.65 18.92
CA MET A 8 8.42 -4.76 18.99
C MET A 8 7.90 -6.14 18.54
N LEU A 9 8.79 -7.05 18.14
CA LEU A 9 8.47 -8.37 17.62
C LEU A 9 8.83 -9.44 18.65
N ASP A 10 7.96 -10.43 18.80
CA ASP A 10 8.04 -11.40 19.87
C ASP A 10 9.00 -12.56 19.55
N THR A 11 8.98 -13.05 18.29
CA THR A 11 9.72 -14.27 17.91
C THR A 11 10.91 -13.97 17.00
N PRO A 12 11.96 -14.83 17.01
CA PRO A 12 13.09 -14.70 16.10
C PRO A 12 12.66 -14.75 14.62
N GLU A 13 11.68 -15.58 14.29
CA GLU A 13 11.15 -15.75 12.92
C GLU A 13 10.48 -14.46 12.44
N GLU A 14 9.70 -13.79 13.30
CA GLU A 14 9.09 -12.50 13.00
C GLU A 14 10.17 -11.43 12.76
N LYS A 15 11.23 -11.43 13.55
CA LYS A 15 12.36 -10.49 13.43
C LYS A 15 13.08 -10.67 12.10
N ILE A 16 13.43 -11.90 11.74
CA ILE A 16 14.09 -12.24 10.47
C ILE A 16 13.21 -11.79 9.30
N ARG A 17 11.92 -12.15 9.34
CA ARG A 17 10.99 -11.79 8.27
C ARG A 17 10.80 -10.28 8.12
N PHE A 18 10.69 -9.58 9.23
CA PHE A 18 10.57 -8.12 9.21
C PHE A 18 11.84 -7.44 8.70
N GLU A 19 13.00 -7.92 9.09
CA GLU A 19 14.29 -7.42 8.61
C GLU A 19 14.43 -7.57 7.09
N GLU A 20 14.05 -8.72 6.53
CA GLU A 20 14.00 -8.95 5.08
C GLU A 20 13.10 -7.92 4.38
N ILE A 21 11.88 -7.72 4.91
CA ILE A 21 10.92 -6.76 4.36
C ILE A 21 11.49 -5.34 4.44
N TYR A 22 12.06 -4.96 5.58
CA TYR A 22 12.62 -3.63 5.80
C TYR A 22 13.76 -3.33 4.82
N LEU A 23 14.76 -4.20 4.77
CA LEU A 23 15.94 -4.00 3.92
C LEU A 23 15.59 -3.97 2.43
N LYS A 24 14.66 -4.82 2.02
CA LYS A 24 14.30 -4.95 0.61
C LYS A 24 13.35 -3.87 0.12
N TYR A 25 12.38 -3.43 0.95
CA TYR A 25 11.28 -2.60 0.48
C TYR A 25 11.23 -1.21 1.09
N CYS A 26 12.13 -0.83 2.00
CA CYS A 26 12.14 0.51 2.62
C CYS A 26 12.24 1.63 1.57
N GLY A 27 13.11 1.48 0.58
CA GLY A 27 13.25 2.44 -0.52
C GLY A 27 11.99 2.55 -1.38
N LEU A 28 11.40 1.41 -1.77
CA LEU A 28 10.16 1.35 -2.53
C LEU A 28 9.01 2.03 -1.77
N MET A 29 8.88 1.76 -0.48
CA MET A 29 7.86 2.35 0.39
C MET A 29 8.03 3.87 0.50
N TYR A 30 9.28 4.33 0.62
CA TYR A 30 9.59 5.75 0.65
C TYR A 30 9.19 6.44 -0.67
N HIS A 31 9.56 5.87 -1.82
CA HIS A 31 9.17 6.42 -3.12
C HIS A 31 7.65 6.47 -3.30
N ALA A 32 6.94 5.41 -2.90
CA ALA A 32 5.48 5.37 -2.97
C ALA A 32 4.81 6.42 -2.07
N ALA A 33 5.35 6.68 -0.88
CA ALA A 33 4.86 7.70 0.04
C ALA A 33 5.19 9.12 -0.46
N ASN A 34 6.43 9.33 -0.92
CA ASN A 34 6.89 10.63 -1.40
C ASN A 34 6.19 11.08 -2.68
N ALA A 35 5.77 10.14 -3.54
CA ALA A 35 4.96 10.42 -4.72
C ALA A 35 3.58 11.03 -4.38
N VAL A 36 3.09 10.84 -3.16
CA VAL A 36 1.82 11.44 -2.68
C VAL A 36 2.05 12.73 -1.90
N LEU A 37 3.11 12.77 -1.09
CA LEU A 37 3.30 13.82 -0.08
C LEU A 37 4.22 14.93 -0.56
N HIS A 38 5.09 14.66 -1.52
CA HIS A 38 6.11 15.60 -2.04
C HIS A 38 6.92 16.32 -0.95
N ASN A 39 7.00 15.69 0.23
CA ASN A 39 7.72 16.18 1.38
C ASN A 39 8.47 15.01 2.04
N ARG A 40 9.79 15.18 2.19
CA ARG A 40 10.67 14.12 2.69
C ARG A 40 10.28 13.67 4.10
N GLN A 41 10.04 14.60 5.00
CA GLN A 41 9.74 14.30 6.40
C GLN A 41 8.42 13.56 6.52
N ASP A 42 7.40 14.02 5.80
CA ASP A 42 6.08 13.39 5.77
C ASP A 42 6.13 11.99 5.14
N ALA A 43 6.95 11.81 4.10
CA ALA A 43 7.15 10.50 3.49
C ALA A 43 7.85 9.54 4.47
N GLU A 44 8.84 10.00 5.23
CA GLU A 44 9.48 9.20 6.28
C GLU A 44 8.50 8.81 7.39
N ASP A 45 7.62 9.73 7.82
CA ASP A 45 6.56 9.46 8.80
C ASP A 45 5.53 8.46 8.27
N ALA A 46 5.10 8.60 7.02
CA ALA A 46 4.19 7.65 6.38
C ALA A 46 4.81 6.24 6.28
N VAL A 47 6.09 6.14 5.93
CA VAL A 47 6.82 4.87 5.90
C VAL A 47 6.95 4.28 7.31
N HIS A 48 7.22 5.10 8.32
CA HIS A 48 7.24 4.65 9.71
C HIS A 48 5.90 4.02 10.10
N ASN A 49 4.79 4.71 9.85
CA ASN A 49 3.45 4.20 10.13
C ASN A 49 3.14 2.91 9.35
N ALA A 50 3.59 2.84 8.10
CA ALA A 50 3.45 1.65 7.28
C ALA A 50 4.19 0.44 7.88
N PHE A 51 5.41 0.62 8.41
CA PHE A 51 6.14 -0.44 9.10
C PHE A 51 5.47 -0.86 10.41
N LEU A 52 4.94 0.07 11.19
CA LEU A 52 4.15 -0.28 12.38
C LEU A 52 2.91 -1.12 12.02
N ARG A 53 2.29 -0.85 10.87
CA ARG A 53 1.17 -1.65 10.37
C ARG A 53 1.62 -3.03 9.91
N ILE A 54 2.78 -3.15 9.26
CA ILE A 54 3.38 -4.43 8.87
C ILE A 54 3.67 -5.28 10.13
N ILE A 55 4.24 -4.69 11.18
CA ILE A 55 4.50 -5.37 12.46
C ILE A 55 3.22 -5.98 13.04
N LYS A 56 2.12 -5.23 13.09
CA LYS A 56 0.84 -5.73 13.59
C LYS A 56 0.30 -6.95 12.82
N HIS A 57 0.75 -7.13 11.60
CA HIS A 57 0.28 -8.20 10.72
C HIS A 57 1.38 -9.16 10.29
N ILE A 58 2.56 -9.10 10.92
CA ILE A 58 3.76 -9.85 10.51
C ILE A 58 3.51 -11.35 10.43
N ARG A 59 2.73 -11.91 11.35
CA ARG A 59 2.36 -13.34 11.36
C ARG A 59 1.65 -13.79 10.09
N ARG A 60 0.83 -12.92 9.50
CA ARG A 60 0.13 -13.20 8.23
C ARG A 60 1.06 -13.09 7.03
N LEU A 61 2.16 -12.38 7.17
CA LEU A 61 3.15 -12.14 6.12
C LEU A 61 4.31 -13.13 6.15
N GLN A 62 4.39 -14.00 7.17
CA GLN A 62 5.47 -14.99 7.30
C GLN A 62 5.59 -15.90 6.08
N ASN A 63 4.45 -16.34 5.55
CA ASN A 63 4.38 -17.27 4.40
C ASN A 63 4.02 -16.57 3.09
N ALA A 64 3.96 -15.23 3.08
CA ALA A 64 3.67 -14.51 1.84
C ALA A 64 4.85 -14.63 0.87
N PRO A 65 4.62 -15.01 -0.39
CA PRO A 65 5.70 -15.11 -1.37
C PRO A 65 6.30 -13.72 -1.64
N PRO A 66 7.61 -13.65 -1.95
CA PRO A 66 8.31 -12.37 -2.16
C PRO A 66 7.65 -11.45 -3.20
N GLN A 67 7.08 -12.02 -4.26
CA GLN A 67 6.39 -11.28 -5.30
C GLN A 67 5.16 -10.51 -4.83
N ASP A 68 4.49 -11.01 -3.78
CA ASP A 68 3.30 -10.35 -3.22
C ASP A 68 3.69 -9.26 -2.20
N LEU A 69 4.91 -9.29 -1.67
CA LEU A 69 5.36 -8.35 -0.63
C LEU A 69 5.68 -6.96 -1.17
N ALA A 70 6.29 -6.87 -2.35
CA ALA A 70 6.67 -5.58 -2.94
C ALA A 70 5.43 -4.70 -3.22
N PRO A 71 4.40 -5.17 -3.96
CA PRO A 71 3.17 -4.42 -4.17
C PRO A 71 2.46 -4.10 -2.86
N LEU A 72 2.42 -5.05 -1.92
CA LEU A 72 1.78 -4.85 -0.62
C LEU A 72 2.46 -3.75 0.19
N ALA A 73 3.79 -3.76 0.27
CA ALA A 73 4.57 -2.75 0.99
C ALA A 73 4.36 -1.35 0.39
N ALA A 74 4.41 -1.22 -0.94
CA ALA A 74 4.16 0.04 -1.63
C ALA A 74 2.74 0.56 -1.38
N VAL A 75 1.73 -0.30 -1.44
CA VAL A 75 0.33 0.06 -1.18
C VAL A 75 0.11 0.49 0.26
N ILE A 76 0.72 -0.20 1.23
CA ILE A 76 0.60 0.18 2.64
C ILE A 76 1.21 1.57 2.86
N ALA A 77 2.42 1.82 2.37
CA ALA A 77 3.11 3.10 2.52
C ALA A 77 2.33 4.25 1.85
N ARG A 78 1.80 4.02 0.65
CA ARG A 78 0.96 4.99 -0.03
C ARG A 78 -0.33 5.29 0.72
N ASN A 79 -1.00 4.29 1.28
CA ASN A 79 -2.22 4.49 2.04
C ASN A 79 -1.97 5.30 3.31
N GLU A 80 -0.84 5.09 3.99
CA GLU A 80 -0.44 5.94 5.12
C GLU A 80 -0.15 7.37 4.66
N ALA A 81 0.50 7.55 3.51
CA ALA A 81 0.74 8.86 2.91
C ALA A 81 -0.57 9.60 2.58
N ILE A 82 -1.53 8.93 1.95
CA ILE A 82 -2.86 9.48 1.67
C ILE A 82 -3.59 9.86 2.97
N SER A 83 -3.49 9.02 4.00
CA SER A 83 -4.11 9.27 5.30
C SER A 83 -3.50 10.52 5.96
N LEU A 84 -2.17 10.66 5.92
CA LEU A 84 -1.46 11.82 6.44
C LEU A 84 -1.80 13.08 5.67
N HIS A 85 -1.82 13.01 4.34
CA HIS A 85 -2.21 14.13 3.46
C HIS A 85 -3.63 14.62 3.75
N ARG A 86 -4.59 13.71 3.93
CA ARG A 86 -5.97 14.05 4.27
C ARG A 86 -6.08 14.70 5.65
N LYS A 87 -5.36 14.18 6.64
CA LYS A 87 -5.35 14.76 7.99
C LYS A 87 -4.85 16.18 7.96
N ARG A 88 -3.74 16.47 7.28
CA ARG A 88 -3.21 17.83 7.13
C ARG A 88 -4.17 18.74 6.37
N ARG A 89 -4.81 18.26 5.32
CA ARG A 89 -5.78 19.05 4.55
C ARG A 89 -7.02 19.41 5.37
N ALA A 90 -7.38 18.61 6.35
CA ALA A 90 -8.45 18.92 7.30
C ALA A 90 -8.02 19.96 8.35
N GLU A 91 -6.70 20.12 8.56
CA GLU A 91 -6.12 21.06 9.53
C GLU A 91 -5.70 22.43 8.92
N VAL A 92 -5.69 22.56 7.56
CA VAL A 92 -5.23 23.78 6.86
C VAL A 92 -6.34 24.36 5.98
N PRO A 93 -6.61 25.71 6.01
CA PRO A 93 -7.53 26.37 5.08
C PRO A 93 -7.06 26.28 3.62
N LEU A 94 -8.00 26.32 2.68
CA LEU A 94 -7.96 25.89 1.28
C LEU A 94 -7.03 26.70 0.33
N GLU A 95 -6.17 27.61 0.80
CA GLU A 95 -5.55 28.64 -0.05
C GLU A 95 -4.08 28.45 -0.44
N ALA A 96 -3.45 27.33 -0.11
CA ALA A 96 -2.04 27.11 -0.43
C ALA A 96 -1.79 25.75 -1.07
N TRP A 97 -2.06 25.64 -2.39
CA TRP A 97 -1.57 24.50 -3.15
C TRP A 97 -0.94 24.92 -4.49
N ASP A 98 0.36 24.73 -4.59
CA ASP A 98 1.12 24.80 -5.84
C ASP A 98 1.62 23.38 -6.24
N GLY A 99 1.54 23.15 -7.53
CA GLY A 99 1.64 21.95 -8.32
C GLY A 99 2.81 20.98 -8.09
N VAL A 100 2.61 19.80 -8.64
CA VAL A 100 3.44 18.59 -8.59
C VAL A 100 4.51 18.61 -9.68
N ASP A 101 5.76 18.32 -9.33
CA ASP A 101 6.85 18.06 -10.25
C ASP A 101 6.98 16.54 -10.51
N GLU A 102 6.88 16.15 -11.78
CA GLU A 102 6.98 14.75 -12.24
C GLU A 102 8.41 14.42 -12.65
N THR A 103 9.19 13.76 -11.80
CA THR A 103 10.40 13.07 -12.28
C THR A 103 10.82 11.93 -11.36
N SER A 104 10.73 10.68 -11.83
CA SER A 104 11.66 9.59 -11.49
C SER A 104 11.19 8.23 -12.06
N GLU A 105 12.12 7.37 -12.48
CA GLU A 105 11.90 6.01 -13.02
C GLU A 105 11.08 5.08 -12.11
N ALA A 106 11.02 5.35 -10.79
CA ALA A 106 10.11 4.66 -9.86
C ALA A 106 8.61 4.92 -10.15
N ILE A 107 8.28 5.95 -10.93
CA ILE A 107 6.92 6.25 -11.40
C ILE A 107 6.46 5.19 -12.39
N THR A 108 7.35 4.57 -13.15
CA THR A 108 7.01 3.61 -14.22
C THR A 108 6.37 2.34 -13.63
N ASP A 109 6.93 1.78 -12.56
CA ASP A 109 6.37 0.59 -11.90
C ASP A 109 5.04 0.89 -11.19
N TYR A 110 4.92 2.14 -10.72
CA TYR A 110 3.70 2.60 -10.08
C TYR A 110 2.57 2.90 -11.08
N HIS A 111 2.90 3.48 -12.23
CA HIS A 111 1.96 3.66 -13.34
C HIS A 111 1.46 2.31 -13.85
N ALA A 112 2.32 1.32 -13.99
CA ALA A 112 1.95 -0.04 -14.37
C ALA A 112 0.97 -0.67 -13.35
N LEU A 113 1.19 -0.46 -12.05
CA LEU A 113 0.28 -0.92 -11.01
C LEU A 113 -1.08 -0.22 -11.11
N ILE A 114 -1.12 1.11 -11.29
CA ILE A 114 -2.38 1.86 -11.49
C ILE A 114 -3.08 1.39 -12.78
N GLU A 115 -2.33 1.18 -13.85
CA GLU A 115 -2.87 0.70 -15.12
C GLU A 115 -3.49 -0.69 -14.96
N SER A 116 -2.87 -1.58 -14.18
CA SER A 116 -3.43 -2.88 -13.82
C SER A 116 -4.79 -2.74 -13.10
N PHE A 117 -4.98 -1.70 -12.28
CA PHE A 117 -6.27 -1.41 -11.66
C PHE A 117 -7.33 -0.98 -12.68
N THR A 118 -6.96 -0.28 -13.75
CA THR A 118 -7.91 0.14 -14.79
C THR A 118 -8.45 -1.04 -15.59
N ARG A 119 -7.70 -2.14 -15.65
CA ARG A 119 -8.08 -3.39 -16.33
C ARG A 119 -8.98 -4.29 -15.48
N LEU A 120 -9.09 -4.02 -14.18
CA LEU A 120 -10.02 -4.77 -13.33
C LEU A 120 -11.47 -4.56 -13.78
N PRO A 121 -12.30 -5.63 -13.81
CA PRO A 121 -13.74 -5.48 -13.99
C PRO A 121 -14.30 -4.49 -12.97
N GLN A 122 -15.22 -3.63 -13.41
CA GLN A 122 -15.76 -2.53 -12.59
C GLN A 122 -16.26 -2.99 -11.22
N THR A 123 -16.83 -4.21 -11.14
CA THR A 123 -17.33 -4.82 -9.91
C THR A 123 -16.25 -5.01 -8.84
N TYR A 124 -15.02 -5.29 -9.24
CA TYR A 124 -13.87 -5.47 -8.33
C TYR A 124 -13.10 -4.17 -8.15
N ARG A 125 -13.00 -3.34 -9.20
CA ARG A 125 -12.26 -2.09 -9.19
C ARG A 125 -12.69 -1.19 -8.04
N ALA A 126 -13.97 -0.87 -7.92
CA ALA A 126 -14.49 0.01 -6.87
C ALA A 126 -14.13 -0.46 -5.47
N VAL A 127 -14.29 -1.77 -5.19
CA VAL A 127 -13.95 -2.36 -3.89
C VAL A 127 -12.45 -2.34 -3.65
N MET A 128 -11.65 -2.65 -4.67
CA MET A 128 -10.19 -2.67 -4.60
C MET A 128 -9.61 -1.25 -4.44
N GLU A 129 -10.12 -0.27 -5.16
CA GLU A 129 -9.75 1.14 -5.00
C GLU A 129 -10.05 1.64 -3.58
N MET A 130 -11.26 1.37 -3.09
CA MET A 130 -11.63 1.76 -1.72
C MET A 130 -10.76 1.06 -0.68
N LYS A 131 -10.43 -0.22 -0.88
CA LYS A 131 -9.58 -0.99 0.05
C LYS A 131 -8.12 -0.59 -0.01
N LEU A 132 -7.55 -0.54 -1.21
CA LEU A 132 -6.11 -0.42 -1.41
C LEU A 132 -5.65 1.03 -1.59
N LEU A 133 -6.43 1.86 -2.29
CA LEU A 133 -6.05 3.26 -2.55
C LEU A 133 -6.60 4.20 -1.48
N LEU A 134 -7.81 3.95 -0.98
CA LEU A 134 -8.47 4.83 -0.02
C LEU A 134 -8.37 4.33 1.43
N GLY A 135 -7.90 3.10 1.66
CA GLY A 135 -7.65 2.55 2.99
C GLY A 135 -8.90 2.25 3.83
N TYR A 136 -10.08 2.16 3.21
CA TYR A 136 -11.31 1.85 3.93
C TYR A 136 -11.30 0.42 4.49
N SER A 137 -11.91 0.24 5.66
CA SER A 137 -12.21 -1.08 6.22
C SER A 137 -13.31 -1.78 5.41
N ASP A 138 -13.39 -3.10 5.49
CA ASP A 138 -14.41 -3.89 4.79
C ASP A 138 -15.85 -3.48 5.22
N GLY A 139 -16.01 -3.05 6.48
CA GLY A 139 -17.27 -2.53 6.99
C GLY A 139 -17.66 -1.19 6.37
N GLU A 140 -16.74 -0.28 6.23
CA GLU A 140 -16.97 1.03 5.58
C GLU A 140 -17.27 0.85 4.09
N ILE A 141 -16.53 -0.03 3.41
CA ILE A 141 -16.77 -0.36 1.99
C ILE A 141 -18.18 -0.96 1.84
N ALA A 142 -18.55 -1.89 2.73
CA ALA A 142 -19.87 -2.50 2.72
C ALA A 142 -20.98 -1.45 2.87
N GLY A 143 -20.84 -0.53 3.83
CA GLY A 143 -21.79 0.57 4.04
C GLY A 143 -21.88 1.52 2.85
N LYS A 144 -20.72 1.92 2.27
CA LYS A 144 -20.68 2.88 1.15
C LYS A 144 -21.21 2.30 -0.17
N LEU A 145 -21.03 1.01 -0.41
CA LEU A 145 -21.46 0.34 -1.65
C LEU A 145 -22.78 -0.40 -1.52
N GLY A 146 -23.43 -0.40 -0.33
CA GLY A 146 -24.65 -1.15 -0.08
C GLY A 146 -24.46 -2.67 -0.19
N LEU A 147 -23.28 -3.17 0.20
CA LEU A 147 -22.92 -4.59 0.11
C LEU A 147 -22.82 -5.23 1.50
N SER A 148 -22.95 -6.56 1.56
CA SER A 148 -22.57 -7.29 2.78
C SER A 148 -21.04 -7.34 2.94
N LYS A 149 -20.55 -7.45 4.19
CA LYS A 149 -19.11 -7.62 4.47
C LYS A 149 -18.54 -8.86 3.76
N THR A 150 -19.32 -9.93 3.67
CA THR A 150 -18.94 -11.16 2.96
C THR A 150 -18.77 -10.90 1.46
N ALA A 151 -19.68 -10.13 0.84
CA ALA A 151 -19.59 -9.77 -0.57
C ALA A 151 -18.35 -8.89 -0.83
N VAL A 152 -18.03 -7.95 0.07
CA VAL A 152 -16.80 -7.14 0.00
C VAL A 152 -15.57 -8.03 0.07
N SER A 153 -15.46 -8.90 1.07
CA SER A 153 -14.33 -9.83 1.22
C SER A 153 -14.14 -10.73 -0.01
N THR A 154 -15.23 -11.27 -0.55
CA THR A 154 -15.18 -12.08 -1.77
C THR A 154 -14.69 -11.28 -2.98
N ARG A 155 -15.18 -10.03 -3.14
CA ARG A 155 -14.73 -9.16 -4.24
C ARG A 155 -13.27 -8.76 -4.10
N ILE A 156 -12.78 -8.51 -2.87
CA ILE A 156 -11.37 -8.25 -2.60
C ILE A 156 -10.51 -9.46 -2.99
N SER A 157 -10.92 -10.67 -2.58
CA SER A 157 -10.19 -11.90 -2.91
C SER A 157 -10.10 -12.13 -4.41
N ARG A 158 -11.22 -12.00 -5.13
CA ARG A 158 -11.25 -12.15 -6.59
C ARG A 158 -10.50 -11.02 -7.31
N GLY A 159 -10.62 -9.79 -6.84
CA GLY A 159 -9.88 -8.65 -7.39
C GLY A 159 -8.36 -8.83 -7.27
N ARG A 160 -7.89 -9.37 -6.15
CA ARG A 160 -6.46 -9.71 -5.98
C ARG A 160 -6.00 -10.80 -6.93
N GLN A 161 -6.85 -11.80 -7.18
CA GLN A 161 -6.52 -12.84 -8.16
C GLN A 161 -6.40 -12.25 -9.57
N PHE A 162 -7.34 -11.41 -9.99
CA PHE A 162 -7.26 -10.72 -11.28
C PHE A 162 -6.01 -9.85 -11.41
N LEU A 163 -5.63 -9.10 -10.37
CA LEU A 163 -4.40 -8.30 -10.40
C LEU A 163 -3.16 -9.18 -10.55
N ARG A 164 -3.13 -10.33 -9.87
CA ARG A 164 -2.04 -11.29 -9.99
C ARG A 164 -1.94 -11.83 -11.41
N ASP A 165 -3.06 -12.26 -11.98
CA ASP A 165 -3.11 -12.79 -13.34
C ASP A 165 -2.63 -11.76 -14.38
N ILE A 166 -2.99 -10.47 -14.21
CA ILE A 166 -2.52 -9.36 -15.07
C ILE A 166 -1.00 -9.18 -14.94
N VAL A 167 -0.48 -9.15 -13.72
CA VAL A 167 0.96 -8.95 -13.45
C VAL A 167 1.79 -10.13 -13.99
N GLU A 168 1.29 -11.36 -13.87
CA GLU A 168 1.94 -12.55 -14.42
C GLU A 168 1.95 -12.56 -15.95
N GLN A 169 0.85 -12.12 -16.59
CA GLN A 169 0.75 -12.05 -18.05
C GLN A 169 1.67 -10.99 -18.68
N GLU A 170 1.94 -9.91 -17.98
CA GLU A 170 2.77 -8.81 -18.47
C GLU A 170 4.27 -8.98 -18.18
N GLY A 171 4.66 -10.08 -17.51
CA GLY A 171 6.07 -10.40 -17.28
C GLY A 171 6.77 -9.46 -16.29
N PHE A 172 6.06 -8.66 -15.50
CA PHE A 172 6.62 -7.77 -14.47
C PHE A 172 7.36 -8.51 -13.34
N LEU A 173 7.28 -9.84 -13.31
CA LEU A 173 7.95 -10.69 -12.33
C LEU A 173 9.32 -11.23 -12.79
N ASN A 174 9.79 -10.88 -13.99
CA ASN A 174 11.03 -11.41 -14.58
C ASN A 174 12.15 -10.36 -14.72
N MET A 175 12.15 -9.30 -13.91
CA MET A 175 13.32 -8.44 -13.76
C MET A 175 13.90 -8.50 -12.35
#